data_1add2445f107b4092f4976f570e97743
#
_entry.id   1add2445f107b4092f4976f570e97743
#
_cell.length_a   1.000
_cell.length_b   1.000
_cell.length_c   1.000
_cell.angle_alpha   90.00
_cell.angle_beta   90.00
_cell.angle_gamma   90.00
#
_symmetry.space_group_name_H-M   'P 1'
#
loop_
_entity.id
_entity.type
_entity.pdbx_description
1 polymer ?
#
loop_
_entity_poly.entity_id
_entity_poly.type
_entity_poly.pdbx_seq_one_letter_code
_entity_poly.pdbx_strand_id
1 'polypeptide(L)'
;YKFTRPDSVLLQTGLKAADITDIIISHPHWDHIDGINLFPNAHIWIQKEDYNYFVGQAWQKDGNHGGLARRDVLQLADLNVAGKVTLINGDDKEIFPGIKVFTGSRHTYNSQYVLVQTGTDKVVIASDNIWVYYNLEKMLPPPPYGTFDAKGYVDGMQRMKTMASKIEYIIPAHDARVFTKFFKITEAVIRIK
;
A
#
# COMPACT_ATOMS: atom_id res chain seq x y z
N TYR A 1 19.65 -6.18 -8.08
CA TYR A 1 18.80 -4.99 -7.87
C TYR A 1 19.57 -3.96 -7.05
N LYS A 2 19.62 -2.71 -7.53
CA LYS A 2 20.18 -1.60 -6.75
C LYS A 2 19.02 -0.98 -5.98
N PHE A 3 18.96 -1.21 -4.68
CA PHE A 3 17.98 -0.56 -3.81
C PHE A 3 18.24 0.95 -3.79
N THR A 4 17.19 1.73 -3.99
CA THR A 4 17.23 3.19 -3.84
C THR A 4 16.19 3.58 -2.79
N ARG A 5 16.61 4.35 -1.80
CA ARG A 5 15.73 4.80 -0.71
C ARG A 5 14.62 5.71 -1.25
N PRO A 6 13.39 5.62 -0.69
CA PRO A 6 12.24 6.42 -1.16
C PRO A 6 12.48 7.93 -1.12
N ASP A 7 13.13 8.44 -0.06
CA ASP A 7 13.48 9.86 0.07
C ASP A 7 14.45 10.34 -1.04
N SER A 8 15.38 9.47 -1.44
CA SER A 8 16.32 9.76 -2.55
C SER A 8 15.61 9.74 -3.91
N VAL A 9 14.57 8.92 -4.07
CA VAL A 9 13.75 8.91 -5.29
C VAL A 9 12.91 10.18 -5.36
N LEU A 10 12.33 10.63 -4.24
CA LEU A 10 11.55 11.87 -4.18
C LEU A 10 12.37 13.11 -4.59
N LEU A 11 13.64 13.18 -4.22
CA LEU A 11 14.52 14.27 -4.65
C LEU A 11 14.62 14.40 -6.16
N GLN A 12 14.44 13.32 -6.93
CA GLN A 12 14.42 13.36 -8.40
C GLN A 12 13.18 14.07 -8.97
N THR A 13 12.15 14.26 -8.15
CA THR A 13 10.93 15.01 -8.50
C THR A 13 10.93 16.45 -7.97
N GLY A 14 12.01 16.86 -7.29
CA GLY A 14 12.13 18.16 -6.63
C GLY A 14 11.50 18.22 -5.23
N LEU A 15 10.97 17.10 -4.72
CA LEU A 15 10.39 17.00 -3.37
C LEU A 15 11.44 16.51 -2.38
N LYS A 16 11.39 17.03 -1.14
CA LYS A 16 12.19 16.56 -0.01
C LYS A 16 11.34 15.66 0.89
N ALA A 17 11.97 14.79 1.64
CA ALA A 17 11.28 13.96 2.63
C ALA A 17 10.45 14.78 3.64
N ALA A 18 10.91 15.97 4.02
CA ALA A 18 10.20 16.87 4.91
C ALA A 18 8.93 17.51 4.30
N ASP A 19 8.78 17.47 2.98
CA ASP A 19 7.59 17.97 2.28
C ASP A 19 6.43 16.96 2.29
N ILE A 20 6.71 15.70 2.67
CA ILE A 20 5.70 14.65 2.79
C ILE A 20 4.98 14.79 4.14
N THR A 21 3.70 15.08 4.07
CA THR A 21 2.84 15.30 5.24
C THR A 21 2.02 14.08 5.63
N ASP A 22 1.82 13.16 4.69
CA ASP A 22 0.94 12.00 4.88
C ASP A 22 1.49 10.76 4.19
N ILE A 23 1.38 9.61 4.85
CA ILE A 23 1.72 8.29 4.34
C ILE A 23 0.54 7.36 4.57
N ILE A 24 0.04 6.74 3.50
CA ILE A 24 -0.99 5.71 3.57
C ILE A 24 -0.29 4.35 3.49
N ILE A 25 -0.31 3.61 4.60
CA ILE A 25 0.24 2.26 4.66
C ILE A 25 -0.81 1.29 4.14
N SER A 26 -0.51 0.63 3.04
CA SER A 26 -1.39 -0.38 2.46
C SER A 26 -1.54 -1.61 3.36
N HIS A 27 -0.42 -2.05 3.92
CA HIS A 27 -0.33 -3.13 4.90
C HIS A 27 1.08 -3.13 5.55
N PRO A 28 1.26 -3.79 6.70
CA PRO A 28 2.45 -3.63 7.52
C PRO A 28 3.59 -4.62 7.23
N HIS A 29 3.70 -5.21 6.04
CA HIS A 29 4.88 -5.99 5.68
C HIS A 29 6.11 -5.09 5.54
N TRP A 30 7.29 -5.64 5.84
CA TRP A 30 8.55 -4.89 5.93
C TRP A 30 8.88 -4.08 4.65
N ASP A 31 8.55 -4.60 3.49
CA ASP A 31 8.83 -3.95 2.19
C ASP A 31 7.81 -2.85 1.82
N HIS A 32 6.77 -2.67 2.63
CA HIS A 32 5.77 -1.61 2.49
C HIS A 32 5.80 -0.57 3.61
N ILE A 33 6.40 -0.88 4.75
CA ILE A 33 6.46 0.03 5.90
C ILE A 33 7.88 0.49 6.24
N ASP A 34 8.92 -0.26 5.84
CA ASP A 34 10.31 0.14 6.08
C ASP A 34 10.59 1.49 5.41
N GLY A 35 11.15 2.41 6.18
CA GLY A 35 11.46 3.75 5.70
C GLY A 35 10.44 4.83 6.09
N ILE A 36 9.39 4.53 6.86
CA ILE A 36 8.47 5.58 7.37
C ILE A 36 9.20 6.65 8.20
N ASN A 37 10.32 6.27 8.84
CA ASN A 37 11.20 7.17 9.59
C ASN A 37 11.95 8.19 8.72
N LEU A 38 11.98 8.00 7.42
CA LEU A 38 12.61 8.93 6.48
C LEU A 38 11.78 10.22 6.32
N PHE A 39 10.52 10.20 6.73
CA PHE A 39 9.53 11.26 6.52
C PHE A 39 9.11 11.90 7.84
N PRO A 40 9.89 12.85 8.39
CA PRO A 40 9.74 13.31 9.77
C PRO A 40 8.41 14.04 10.04
N ASN A 41 7.80 14.62 9.01
CA ASN A 41 6.56 15.40 9.12
C ASN A 41 5.32 14.58 8.77
N ALA A 42 5.48 13.32 8.34
CA ALA A 42 4.37 12.54 7.86
C ALA A 42 3.46 12.05 9.00
N HIS A 43 2.16 12.18 8.77
CA HIS A 43 1.11 11.50 9.49
C HIS A 43 0.80 10.17 8.82
N ILE A 44 0.61 9.11 9.59
CA ILE A 44 0.44 7.73 9.08
C ILE A 44 -1.05 7.35 9.08
N TRP A 45 -1.50 6.78 7.97
CA TRP A 45 -2.85 6.27 7.80
C TRP A 45 -2.80 4.77 7.56
N ILE A 46 -3.36 3.96 8.47
CA ILE A 46 -3.32 2.50 8.41
C ILE A 46 -4.65 1.90 8.87
N GLN A 47 -5.04 0.75 8.34
CA GLN A 47 -6.22 0.04 8.81
C GLN A 47 -6.06 -0.39 10.28
N LYS A 48 -7.10 -0.12 11.07
CA LYS A 48 -7.13 -0.41 12.51
C LYS A 48 -6.89 -1.88 12.83
N GLU A 49 -7.49 -2.77 12.07
CA GLU A 49 -7.36 -4.22 12.31
C GLU A 49 -5.96 -4.72 11.99
N ASP A 50 -5.34 -4.24 10.89
CA ASP A 50 -3.95 -4.55 10.57
C ASP A 50 -3.00 -4.01 11.65
N TYR A 51 -3.19 -2.74 12.06
CA TYR A 51 -2.40 -2.16 13.14
C TYR A 51 -2.49 -3.01 14.43
N ASN A 52 -3.71 -3.33 14.89
CA ASN A 52 -3.92 -4.07 16.14
C ASN A 52 -3.29 -5.48 16.08
N TYR A 53 -3.45 -6.17 14.95
CA TYR A 53 -2.81 -7.48 14.75
C TYR A 53 -1.29 -7.36 14.74
N PHE A 54 -0.75 -6.39 14.01
CA PHE A 54 0.67 -6.16 13.79
C PHE A 54 1.43 -5.80 15.07
N VAL A 55 0.88 -4.94 15.92
CA VAL A 55 1.53 -4.54 17.17
C VAL A 55 1.29 -5.51 18.33
N GLY A 56 0.34 -6.42 18.22
CA GLY A 56 -0.08 -7.29 19.31
C GLY A 56 -0.09 -8.77 18.96
N GLN A 57 -1.19 -9.26 18.40
CA GLN A 57 -1.47 -10.68 18.24
C GLN A 57 -0.45 -11.44 17.37
N ALA A 58 0.10 -10.80 16.36
CA ALA A 58 1.10 -11.40 15.45
C ALA A 58 2.31 -11.98 16.19
N TRP A 59 2.65 -11.45 17.36
CA TRP A 59 3.81 -11.80 18.17
C TRP A 59 3.50 -12.79 19.31
N GLN A 60 2.25 -13.22 19.44
CA GLN A 60 1.85 -14.22 20.41
C GLN A 60 2.18 -15.63 19.90
N LYS A 61 2.08 -16.66 20.81
CA LYS A 61 2.42 -18.05 20.51
C LYS A 61 1.74 -18.59 19.24
N ASP A 62 0.48 -18.22 19.03
CA ASP A 62 -0.32 -18.66 17.88
C ASP A 62 -0.45 -17.56 16.80
N GLY A 63 0.36 -16.50 16.90
CA GLY A 63 0.39 -15.41 15.95
C GLY A 63 1.26 -15.71 14.73
N ASN A 64 0.98 -15.02 13.64
CA ASN A 64 1.78 -15.06 12.43
C ASN A 64 2.43 -13.69 12.20
N HIS A 65 3.74 -13.61 12.38
CA HIS A 65 4.55 -12.41 12.11
C HIS A 65 5.43 -12.56 10.86
N GLY A 66 5.11 -13.51 9.98
CA GLY A 66 5.77 -13.63 8.66
C GLY A 66 5.61 -12.35 7.85
N GLY A 67 6.68 -11.85 7.28
CA GLY A 67 6.70 -10.58 6.57
C GLY A 67 6.76 -9.33 7.47
N LEU A 68 6.77 -9.48 8.81
CA LEU A 68 6.83 -8.36 9.75
C LEU A 68 8.25 -8.18 10.30
N ALA A 69 8.71 -6.95 10.43
CA ALA A 69 9.98 -6.63 11.08
C ALA A 69 9.74 -5.97 12.45
N ARG A 70 10.40 -6.49 13.50
CA ARG A 70 10.30 -5.95 14.87
C ARG A 70 10.57 -4.44 14.92
N ARG A 71 11.54 -3.96 14.16
CA ARG A 71 11.89 -2.54 14.09
C ARG A 71 10.68 -1.69 13.69
N ASP A 72 9.98 -2.11 12.63
CA ASP A 72 8.87 -1.35 12.06
C ASP A 72 7.66 -1.34 12.99
N VAL A 73 7.43 -2.44 13.72
CA VAL A 73 6.40 -2.53 14.77
C VAL A 73 6.63 -1.50 15.86
N LEU A 74 7.86 -1.46 16.39
CA LEU A 74 8.21 -0.53 17.47
C LEU A 74 8.07 0.93 17.00
N GLN A 75 8.55 1.21 15.79
CA GLN A 75 8.45 2.54 15.21
C GLN A 75 6.99 2.98 14.98
N LEU A 76 6.15 2.09 14.46
CA LEU A 76 4.74 2.40 14.26
C LEU A 76 4.01 2.63 15.60
N ALA A 77 4.34 1.84 16.62
CA ALA A 77 3.79 2.02 17.97
C ALA A 77 4.22 3.37 18.57
N ASP A 78 5.50 3.73 18.45
CA ASP A 78 6.03 5.02 18.91
C ASP A 78 5.33 6.20 18.20
N LEU A 79 5.15 6.11 16.88
CA LEU A 79 4.41 7.13 16.13
C LEU A 79 2.95 7.23 16.57
N ASN A 80 2.30 6.11 16.88
CA ASN A 80 0.93 6.12 17.39
C ASN A 80 0.83 6.78 18.76
N VAL A 81 1.74 6.47 19.68
CA VAL A 81 1.82 7.10 21.01
C VAL A 81 2.09 8.61 20.87
N ALA A 82 2.85 9.00 19.87
CA ALA A 82 3.10 10.43 19.57
C ALA A 82 1.92 11.14 18.86
N GLY A 83 0.78 10.48 18.65
CA GLY A 83 -0.39 11.05 17.98
C GLY A 83 -0.23 11.24 16.46
N LYS A 84 0.74 10.57 15.85
CA LYS A 84 1.05 10.67 14.41
C LYS A 84 0.43 9.54 13.57
N VAL A 85 -0.52 8.79 14.10
CA VAL A 85 -1.19 7.68 13.39
C VAL A 85 -2.70 7.83 13.48
N THR A 86 -3.37 7.72 12.34
CA THR A 86 -4.83 7.54 12.27
C THR A 86 -5.15 6.10 11.92
N LEU A 87 -5.91 5.45 12.80
CA LEU A 87 -6.42 4.10 12.60
C LEU A 87 -7.73 4.15 11.82
N ILE A 88 -7.68 3.80 10.54
CA ILE A 88 -8.83 3.77 9.65
C ILE A 88 -9.69 2.55 10.01
N ASN A 89 -10.98 2.73 10.14
CA ASN A 89 -11.89 1.64 10.48
C ASN A 89 -12.76 1.25 9.29
N GLY A 90 -12.31 0.22 8.58
CA GLY A 90 -13.07 -0.46 7.54
C GLY A 90 -12.97 0.13 6.14
N ASP A 91 -13.90 -0.29 5.30
CA ASP A 91 -13.91 -0.12 3.85
C ASP A 91 -14.50 1.23 3.40
N ASP A 92 -14.17 1.67 2.16
CA ASP A 92 -14.66 2.89 1.49
C ASP A 92 -14.55 4.14 2.37
N LYS A 93 -13.34 4.44 2.81
CA LYS A 93 -13.08 5.64 3.62
C LYS A 93 -12.36 6.70 2.80
N GLU A 94 -12.92 7.89 2.75
CA GLU A 94 -12.24 9.05 2.20
C GLU A 94 -11.27 9.61 3.24
N ILE A 95 -9.99 9.70 2.87
CA ILE A 95 -8.92 10.26 3.72
C ILE A 95 -8.75 11.74 3.39
N PHE A 96 -8.72 12.06 2.10
CA PHE A 96 -8.64 13.41 1.57
C PHE A 96 -9.60 13.53 0.37
N PRO A 97 -10.03 14.74 0.00
CA PRO A 97 -10.84 14.93 -1.21
C PRO A 97 -10.19 14.24 -2.42
N GLY A 98 -10.87 13.24 -2.97
CA GLY A 98 -10.40 12.46 -4.10
C GLY A 98 -9.40 11.34 -3.78
N ILE A 99 -9.09 11.09 -2.51
CA ILE A 99 -8.27 9.95 -2.07
C ILE A 99 -9.07 9.07 -1.12
N LYS A 100 -9.39 7.88 -1.55
CA LYS A 100 -10.14 6.89 -0.77
C LYS A 100 -9.35 5.60 -0.59
N VAL A 101 -9.57 4.93 0.54
CA VAL A 101 -9.02 3.60 0.82
C VAL A 101 -10.12 2.56 0.89
N PHE A 102 -9.78 1.37 0.43
CA PHE A 102 -10.68 0.22 0.36
C PHE A 102 -9.98 -1.02 0.88
N THR A 103 -10.76 -1.98 1.40
CA THR A 103 -10.27 -3.28 1.90
C THR A 103 -10.87 -4.42 1.08
N GLY A 104 -10.49 -5.66 1.38
CA GLY A 104 -11.20 -6.84 0.86
C GLY A 104 -10.35 -7.95 0.25
N SER A 105 -9.07 -7.73 -0.09
CA SER A 105 -8.25 -8.82 -0.66
C SER A 105 -7.63 -9.72 0.41
N ARG A 106 -7.52 -9.25 1.64
CA ARG A 106 -6.93 -9.98 2.78
C ARG A 106 -5.54 -10.58 2.49
N HIS A 107 -4.70 -9.83 1.79
CA HIS A 107 -3.27 -10.15 1.72
C HIS A 107 -2.63 -10.15 3.12
N THR A 108 -2.97 -9.17 3.95
CA THR A 108 -2.78 -9.21 5.41
C THR A 108 -4.15 -9.30 6.10
N TYR A 109 -4.17 -9.08 7.41
CA TYR A 109 -5.41 -9.22 8.20
C TYR A 109 -6.53 -8.32 7.67
N ASN A 110 -6.17 -7.07 7.30
CA ASN A 110 -7.08 -6.11 6.66
C ASN A 110 -6.34 -5.14 5.72
N SER A 111 -5.59 -5.69 4.77
CA SER A 111 -4.86 -4.88 3.78
C SER A 111 -5.78 -3.94 3.01
N GLN A 112 -5.27 -2.75 2.69
CA GLN A 112 -6.02 -1.74 1.94
C GLN A 112 -5.33 -1.40 0.62
N TYR A 113 -6.13 -0.90 -0.32
CA TYR A 113 -5.68 -0.28 -1.56
C TYR A 113 -6.26 1.13 -1.68
N VAL A 114 -5.65 1.95 -2.52
CA VAL A 114 -5.97 3.38 -2.62
C VAL A 114 -6.57 3.69 -3.97
N LEU A 115 -7.68 4.42 -3.98
CA LEU A 115 -8.24 5.04 -5.16
C LEU A 115 -7.87 6.53 -5.15
N VAL A 116 -7.24 6.99 -6.23
CA VAL A 116 -6.85 8.39 -6.43
C VAL A 116 -7.65 8.96 -7.60
N GLN A 117 -8.44 10.00 -7.33
CA GLN A 117 -9.09 10.82 -8.35
C GLN A 117 -8.09 11.83 -8.88
N THR A 118 -7.76 11.78 -10.17
CA THR A 118 -6.86 12.73 -10.82
C THR A 118 -7.56 13.38 -12.01
N GLY A 119 -8.09 14.58 -11.80
CA GLY A 119 -9.00 15.22 -12.75
C GLY A 119 -10.24 14.38 -13.00
N THR A 120 -10.46 13.95 -14.24
CA THR A 120 -11.58 13.08 -14.62
C THR A 120 -11.29 11.59 -14.47
N ASP A 121 -10.04 11.20 -14.25
CA ASP A 121 -9.64 9.79 -14.18
C ASP A 121 -9.47 9.30 -12.74
N LYS A 122 -9.64 7.99 -12.59
CA LYS A 122 -9.46 7.26 -11.34
C LYS A 122 -8.36 6.23 -11.49
N VAL A 123 -7.36 6.30 -10.61
CA VAL A 123 -6.23 5.38 -10.54
C VAL A 123 -6.35 4.56 -9.26
N VAL A 124 -6.16 3.26 -9.35
CA VAL A 124 -6.11 2.35 -8.20
C VAL A 124 -4.66 1.96 -7.95
N ILE A 125 -4.14 2.30 -6.78
CA ILE A 125 -2.86 1.80 -6.28
C ILE A 125 -3.17 0.55 -5.45
N ALA A 126 -3.02 -0.60 -6.10
CA ALA A 126 -3.48 -1.88 -5.54
C ALA A 126 -2.59 -2.39 -4.41
N SER A 127 -1.31 -2.04 -4.41
CA SER A 127 -0.32 -2.67 -3.52
C SER A 127 -0.42 -4.20 -3.64
N ASP A 128 -0.19 -4.95 -2.56
CA ASP A 128 -0.22 -6.42 -2.56
C ASP A 128 -1.64 -7.02 -2.64
N ASN A 129 -2.64 -6.18 -2.74
CA ASN A 129 -3.97 -6.62 -3.16
C ASN A 129 -3.98 -7.06 -4.65
N ILE A 130 -2.92 -6.74 -5.39
CA ILE A 130 -2.51 -7.33 -6.68
C ILE A 130 -0.98 -7.35 -6.72
N TRP A 131 -0.36 -8.52 -6.66
CA TRP A 131 1.10 -8.58 -6.66
C TRP A 131 1.70 -8.18 -8.01
N VAL A 132 1.22 -8.79 -9.09
CA VAL A 132 1.73 -8.56 -10.45
C VAL A 132 0.59 -8.47 -11.44
N TYR A 133 0.81 -7.87 -12.59
CA TYR A 133 -0.19 -7.77 -13.64
C TYR A 133 -0.76 -9.13 -14.07
N TYR A 134 0.04 -10.20 -13.97
CA TYR A 134 -0.44 -11.56 -14.29
C TYR A 134 -1.65 -11.96 -13.43
N ASN A 135 -1.67 -11.59 -12.13
CA ASN A 135 -2.83 -11.84 -11.26
C ASN A 135 -4.09 -11.17 -11.84
N LEU A 136 -3.96 -9.90 -12.21
CA LEU A 136 -5.06 -9.09 -12.77
C LEU A 136 -5.51 -9.58 -14.14
N GLU A 137 -4.56 -9.95 -15.02
CA GLU A 137 -4.80 -10.44 -16.38
C GLU A 137 -5.52 -11.80 -16.39
N LYS A 138 -5.14 -12.67 -15.48
CA LYS A 138 -5.68 -14.04 -15.38
C LYS A 138 -6.79 -14.19 -14.33
N MET A 139 -7.02 -13.15 -13.52
CA MET A 139 -7.94 -13.20 -12.38
C MET A 139 -7.59 -14.36 -11.42
N LEU A 140 -6.30 -14.50 -11.12
CA LEU A 140 -5.78 -15.53 -10.25
C LEU A 140 -5.25 -14.92 -8.94
N PRO A 141 -5.53 -15.55 -7.79
CA PRO A 141 -4.96 -15.15 -6.53
C PRO A 141 -3.43 -15.41 -6.51
N PRO A 142 -2.68 -14.85 -5.54
CA PRO A 142 -1.31 -15.26 -5.30
C PRO A 142 -1.27 -16.71 -4.77
N PRO A 143 -0.07 -17.29 -4.61
CA PRO A 143 0.08 -18.56 -3.89
C PRO A 143 -0.57 -18.52 -2.50
N PRO A 144 -0.90 -19.70 -1.89
CA PRO A 144 -1.66 -19.75 -0.63
C PRO A 144 -1.08 -18.95 0.54
N TYR A 145 0.23 -18.72 0.54
CA TYR A 145 0.89 -17.89 1.56
C TYR A 145 0.72 -16.38 1.33
N GLY A 146 0.20 -15.97 0.19
CA GLY A 146 0.07 -14.57 -0.21
C GLY A 146 -1.30 -13.96 0.07
N THR A 147 -2.25 -14.73 0.62
CA THR A 147 -3.55 -14.21 1.03
C THR A 147 -4.23 -15.15 2.02
N PHE A 148 -4.98 -14.59 2.95
CA PHE A 148 -5.86 -15.36 3.85
C PHE A 148 -7.20 -15.73 3.19
N ASP A 149 -7.52 -15.14 2.04
CA ASP A 149 -8.78 -15.36 1.32
C ASP A 149 -8.59 -15.26 -0.18
N ALA A 150 -8.35 -16.38 -0.83
CA ALA A 150 -8.13 -16.45 -2.27
C ALA A 150 -9.35 -15.95 -3.10
N LYS A 151 -10.57 -16.22 -2.61
CA LYS A 151 -11.78 -15.72 -3.26
C LYS A 151 -11.91 -14.21 -3.09
N GLY A 152 -11.77 -13.71 -1.89
CA GLY A 152 -11.80 -12.27 -1.60
C GLY A 152 -10.73 -11.49 -2.36
N TYR A 153 -9.56 -12.10 -2.61
CA TYR A 153 -8.52 -11.52 -3.45
C TYR A 153 -9.00 -11.32 -4.89
N VAL A 154 -9.65 -12.34 -5.48
CA VAL A 154 -10.20 -12.25 -6.84
C VAL A 154 -11.37 -11.27 -6.90
N ASP A 155 -12.27 -11.30 -5.92
CA ASP A 155 -13.39 -10.34 -5.80
C ASP A 155 -12.87 -8.90 -5.67
N GLY A 156 -11.80 -8.68 -4.92
CA GLY A 156 -11.10 -7.40 -4.81
C GLY A 156 -10.56 -6.89 -6.13
N MET A 157 -9.91 -7.76 -6.92
CA MET A 157 -9.47 -7.41 -8.28
C MET A 157 -10.65 -7.03 -9.19
N GLN A 158 -11.75 -7.78 -9.13
CA GLN A 158 -12.95 -7.46 -9.89
C GLN A 158 -13.52 -6.09 -9.50
N ARG A 159 -13.56 -5.80 -8.20
CA ARG A 159 -13.98 -4.49 -7.68
C ARG A 159 -13.07 -3.36 -8.19
N MET A 160 -11.75 -3.54 -8.16
CA MET A 160 -10.79 -2.56 -8.68
C MET A 160 -11.01 -2.25 -10.16
N LYS A 161 -11.38 -3.26 -10.97
CA LYS A 161 -11.74 -3.08 -12.39
C LYS A 161 -12.97 -2.18 -12.58
N THR A 162 -13.90 -2.17 -11.64
CA THR A 162 -15.08 -1.27 -11.72
C THR A 162 -14.79 0.15 -11.24
N MET A 163 -13.71 0.32 -10.47
CA MET A 163 -13.33 1.62 -9.90
C MET A 163 -12.39 2.43 -10.78
N ALA A 164 -11.39 1.78 -11.37
CA ALA A 164 -10.42 2.46 -12.22
C ALA A 164 -11.05 2.93 -13.53
N SER A 165 -10.66 4.11 -14.01
CA SER A 165 -11.14 4.62 -15.30
C SER A 165 -10.70 3.76 -16.49
N LYS A 166 -9.55 3.08 -16.34
CA LYS A 166 -8.99 2.15 -17.32
C LYS A 166 -8.30 1.02 -16.57
N ILE A 167 -8.24 -0.17 -17.17
CA ILE A 167 -7.57 -1.32 -16.55
C ILE A 167 -6.07 -1.09 -16.32
N GLU A 168 -5.42 -0.34 -17.19
CA GLU A 168 -4.02 0.03 -17.04
C GLU A 168 -3.75 0.96 -15.84
N TYR A 169 -4.77 1.64 -15.32
CA TYR A 169 -4.70 2.48 -14.13
C TYR A 169 -4.86 1.70 -12.82
N ILE A 170 -4.84 0.37 -12.88
CA ILE A 170 -4.70 -0.49 -11.72
C ILE A 170 -3.23 -0.87 -11.58
N ILE A 171 -2.59 -0.37 -10.53
CA ILE A 171 -1.14 -0.45 -10.33
C ILE A 171 -0.82 -1.53 -9.29
N PRO A 172 -0.22 -2.68 -9.70
CA PRO A 172 0.20 -3.73 -8.78
C PRO A 172 1.48 -3.34 -8.02
N ALA A 173 1.81 -4.07 -6.95
CA ALA A 173 2.97 -3.78 -6.13
C ALA A 173 4.31 -4.21 -6.76
N HIS A 174 4.41 -5.47 -7.18
CA HIS A 174 5.68 -6.14 -7.46
C HIS A 174 5.89 -6.45 -8.96
N ASP A 175 5.47 -5.55 -9.86
CA ASP A 175 5.61 -5.76 -11.29
C ASP A 175 6.43 -4.63 -11.97
N ALA A 176 7.64 -4.96 -12.41
CA ALA A 176 8.50 -4.01 -13.10
C ALA A 176 7.90 -3.47 -14.43
N ARG A 177 6.87 -4.14 -14.98
CA ARG A 177 6.15 -3.64 -16.16
C ARG A 177 5.48 -2.28 -15.93
N VAL A 178 5.27 -1.87 -14.68
CA VAL A 178 4.81 -0.51 -14.32
C VAL A 178 5.72 0.54 -14.98
N PHE A 179 7.04 0.35 -14.95
CA PHE A 179 8.02 1.28 -15.53
C PHE A 179 8.06 1.31 -17.07
N THR A 180 7.41 0.36 -17.72
CA THR A 180 7.31 0.31 -19.20
C THR A 180 5.95 0.72 -19.71
N LYS A 181 4.92 0.73 -18.84
CA LYS A 181 3.54 1.08 -19.21
C LYS A 181 3.26 2.59 -19.18
N PHE A 182 4.03 3.34 -18.41
CA PHE A 182 3.78 4.75 -18.14
C PHE A 182 4.98 5.63 -18.53
N PHE A 183 4.73 6.93 -18.63
CA PHE A 183 5.76 7.88 -18.99
C PHE A 183 6.84 7.95 -17.91
N LYS A 184 8.08 7.65 -18.28
CA LYS A 184 9.24 7.77 -17.38
C LYS A 184 9.64 9.24 -17.23
N ILE A 185 9.68 9.71 -15.99
CA ILE A 185 10.30 10.98 -15.61
C ILE A 185 11.79 10.75 -15.40
N THR A 186 12.14 9.67 -14.65
CA THR A 186 13.52 9.19 -14.45
C THR A 186 13.50 7.66 -14.49
N GLU A 187 14.67 7.01 -14.29
CA GLU A 187 14.72 5.54 -14.21
C GLU A 187 13.93 4.96 -13.02
N ALA A 188 13.71 5.75 -11.97
CA ALA A 188 13.00 5.34 -10.76
C ALA A 188 11.63 6.01 -10.59
N VAL A 189 11.23 6.91 -11.48
CA VAL A 189 9.99 7.70 -11.36
C VAL A 189 9.21 7.65 -12.66
N ILE A 190 7.94 7.30 -12.53
CA ILE A 190 6.97 7.32 -13.63
C ILE A 190 5.85 8.30 -13.32
N ARG A 191 5.20 8.80 -14.37
CA ARG A 191 3.96 9.54 -14.28
C ARG A 191 2.83 8.69 -14.84
N ILE A 192 1.88 8.33 -14.00
CA ILE A 192 0.73 7.50 -14.38
C ILE A 192 -0.27 8.32 -15.21
N LYS A 193 -0.37 9.60 -14.90
CA LYS A 193 -1.21 10.54 -15.63
C LYS A 193 -0.64 11.97 -15.59
#